data_38dd316e86f59f5ab2124c12c3edfdf1
#
_entry.id   38dd316e86f59f5ab2124c12c3edfdf1
#
_cell.length_a   1.000
_cell.length_b   1.000
_cell.length_c   1.000
_cell.angle_alpha   90.00
_cell.angle_beta   90.00
_cell.angle_gamma   90.00
#
_symmetry.space_group_name_H-M   'P 1'
#
loop_
_entity.id
_entity.type
_entity.pdbx_description
1 polymer ?
#
loop_
_entity_poly.entity_id
_entity_poly.type
_entity_poly.pdbx_seq_one_letter_code
_entity_poly.pdbx_strand_id
1 'polypeptide(L)'
;MSKHFRPCAGAIVFNKDGKVFLGSRIETANDSWQFPQGGIEAGEIPTEAAYRELYEETGISSVELVYTDIEPTRYEFSAEIKENFRKRGIFNDGQDIYFSLFYFTGNEKDIHLDMPHPEFKRYKWDTLEFAVFNVIDFKKEAYSAAAQRMAPLIKDYIAKLS
;
A
#
# COMPACT_ATOMS: atom_id res chain seq x y z
N MET A 1 -22.11 1.10 -20.10
CA MET A 1 -21.78 2.02 -19.01
C MET A 1 -20.31 1.91 -18.68
N SER A 2 -19.68 3.06 -18.45
CA SER A 2 -18.27 3.08 -18.11
C SER A 2 -18.03 2.56 -16.70
N LYS A 3 -16.90 1.87 -16.52
CA LYS A 3 -16.46 1.42 -15.20
C LYS A 3 -15.91 2.59 -14.38
N HIS A 4 -16.02 2.48 -13.08
CA HIS A 4 -15.58 3.51 -12.15
C HIS A 4 -14.41 3.02 -11.30
N PHE A 5 -13.28 3.75 -11.36
CA PHE A 5 -12.07 3.42 -10.61
C PHE A 5 -11.73 4.56 -9.65
N ARG A 6 -11.63 4.22 -8.38
CA ARG A 6 -11.36 5.19 -7.33
C ARG A 6 -9.86 5.49 -7.25
N PRO A 7 -9.45 6.77 -7.23
CA PRO A 7 -8.03 7.09 -7.02
C PRO A 7 -7.61 6.80 -5.59
N CYS A 8 -6.50 6.08 -5.46
CA CYS A 8 -5.96 5.65 -4.18
C CYS A 8 -4.46 5.87 -4.12
N ALA A 9 -3.94 5.96 -2.90
CA ALA A 9 -2.51 6.06 -2.65
C ALA A 9 -2.06 4.89 -1.79
N GLY A 10 -0.93 4.29 -2.16
CA GLY A 10 -0.32 3.21 -1.41
C GLY A 10 1.07 3.60 -0.94
N ALA A 11 1.47 3.09 0.21
CA ALA A 11 2.77 3.37 0.79
C ALA A 11 3.64 2.12 0.79
N ILE A 12 4.72 2.14 0.03
CA ILE A 12 5.74 1.09 0.06
C ILE A 12 6.87 1.61 0.94
N VAL A 13 6.97 1.08 2.15
CA VAL A 13 7.98 1.50 3.13
C VAL A 13 9.03 0.43 3.22
N PHE A 14 10.30 0.79 3.01
CA PHE A 14 11.40 -0.18 3.11
C PHE A 14 12.38 0.21 4.20
N ASN A 15 13.02 -0.80 4.78
CA ASN A 15 14.03 -0.60 5.82
C ASN A 15 15.45 -0.77 5.26
N LYS A 16 16.47 -0.62 6.11
CA LYS A 16 17.87 -0.70 5.70
C LYS A 16 18.26 -2.05 5.09
N ASP A 17 17.49 -3.09 5.35
CA ASP A 17 17.74 -4.43 4.80
C ASP A 17 17.02 -4.66 3.46
N GLY A 18 16.33 -3.64 2.95
CA GLY A 18 15.60 -3.74 1.69
C GLY A 18 14.28 -4.46 1.81
N LYS A 19 13.83 -4.75 3.03
CA LYS A 19 12.53 -5.39 3.26
C LYS A 19 11.44 -4.33 3.32
N VAL A 20 10.23 -4.70 2.90
CA VAL A 20 9.10 -3.78 2.85
C VAL A 20 8.09 -4.11 3.96
N PHE A 21 7.42 -3.07 4.43
CA PHE A 21 6.38 -3.18 5.45
C PHE A 21 5.11 -3.75 4.82
N LEU A 22 4.57 -4.78 5.46
CA LEU A 22 3.31 -5.40 5.02
C LEU A 22 2.41 -5.58 6.23
N GLY A 23 1.11 -5.29 6.04
CA GLY A 23 0.09 -5.50 7.04
C GLY A 23 -0.88 -6.59 6.63
N SER A 24 -1.38 -7.32 7.61
CA SER A 24 -2.44 -8.30 7.43
C SER A 24 -3.73 -7.71 7.97
N ARG A 25 -4.77 -7.63 7.13
CA ARG A 25 -6.02 -6.95 7.49
C ARG A 25 -6.81 -7.71 8.54
N ILE A 26 -7.44 -6.94 9.45
CA ILE A 26 -8.30 -7.49 10.50
C ILE A 26 -9.47 -8.30 9.90
N GLU A 27 -10.05 -7.80 8.81
CA GLU A 27 -11.26 -8.36 8.22
C GLU A 27 -11.05 -9.63 7.40
N THR A 28 -9.80 -9.98 7.07
CA THR A 28 -9.55 -11.16 6.24
C THR A 28 -9.29 -12.38 7.10
N ALA A 29 -9.96 -13.47 6.76
CA ALA A 29 -9.72 -14.76 7.39
C ALA A 29 -8.40 -15.39 6.93
N ASN A 30 -7.90 -14.96 5.79
CA ASN A 30 -6.65 -15.46 5.19
C ASN A 30 -5.49 -14.57 5.59
N ASP A 31 -4.28 -15.13 5.56
CA ASP A 31 -3.06 -14.36 5.78
C ASP A 31 -2.61 -13.69 4.48
N SER A 32 -3.46 -12.83 3.92
CA SER A 32 -3.01 -12.00 2.82
C SER A 32 -2.31 -10.77 3.39
N TRP A 33 -1.24 -10.36 2.74
CA TRP A 33 -0.38 -9.28 3.18
C TRP A 33 -0.40 -8.17 2.15
N GLN A 34 -0.48 -6.92 2.61
CA GLN A 34 -0.59 -5.79 1.70
C GLN A 34 0.13 -4.56 2.21
N PHE A 35 0.40 -3.64 1.29
CA PHE A 35 0.91 -2.31 1.64
C PHE A 35 -0.22 -1.47 2.24
N PRO A 36 0.10 -0.55 3.16
CA PRO A 36 -0.88 0.45 3.60
C PRO A 36 -1.39 1.23 2.41
N GLN A 37 -2.70 1.46 2.34
CA GLN A 37 -3.31 2.19 1.23
C GLN A 37 -4.68 2.72 1.59
N GLY A 38 -5.13 3.74 0.88
CA GLY A 38 -6.47 4.26 1.00
C GLY A 38 -6.79 5.29 -0.06
N GLY A 39 -8.01 5.81 -0.03
CA GLY A 39 -8.47 6.77 -1.03
C GLY A 39 -7.78 8.12 -0.92
N ILE A 40 -7.57 8.76 -2.07
CA ILE A 40 -7.06 10.14 -2.13
C ILE A 40 -8.25 11.06 -1.93
N GLU A 41 -8.15 11.95 -0.94
CA GLU A 41 -9.23 12.88 -0.63
C GLU A 41 -9.15 14.12 -1.52
N ALA A 42 -10.28 14.87 -1.61
CA ALA A 42 -10.33 16.10 -2.39
C ALA A 42 -9.25 17.07 -1.92
N GLY A 43 -8.48 17.57 -2.87
CA GLY A 43 -7.40 18.52 -2.58
C GLY A 43 -6.07 17.90 -2.20
N GLU A 44 -6.03 16.58 -1.99
CA GLU A 44 -4.76 15.87 -1.72
C GLU A 44 -4.05 15.49 -3.01
N ILE A 45 -2.72 15.58 -2.99
CA ILE A 45 -1.90 14.93 -4.01
C ILE A 45 -1.58 13.51 -3.52
N PRO A 46 -1.19 12.59 -4.43
CA PRO A 46 -0.92 11.19 -4.04
C PRO A 46 0.06 11.03 -2.88
N THR A 47 1.13 11.79 -2.84
CA THR A 47 2.12 11.70 -1.77
C THR A 47 1.52 12.03 -0.40
N GLU A 48 0.71 13.11 -0.33
CA GLU A 48 0.05 13.50 0.91
C GLU A 48 -0.89 12.41 1.41
N ALA A 49 -1.67 11.84 0.50
CA ALA A 49 -2.58 10.74 0.83
C ALA A 49 -1.81 9.52 1.33
N ALA A 50 -0.66 9.20 0.72
CA ALA A 50 0.16 8.08 1.15
C ALA A 50 0.70 8.29 2.57
N TYR A 51 1.20 9.49 2.89
CA TYR A 51 1.64 9.83 4.26
C TYR A 51 0.49 9.67 5.26
N ARG A 52 -0.68 10.20 4.91
CA ARG A 52 -1.85 10.16 5.79
C ARG A 52 -2.30 8.72 6.05
N GLU A 53 -2.46 7.94 4.99
CA GLU A 53 -2.90 6.53 5.12
C GLU A 53 -1.87 5.69 5.87
N LEU A 54 -0.60 5.90 5.62
CA LEU A 54 0.46 5.21 6.35
C LEU A 54 0.34 5.48 7.84
N TYR A 55 0.20 6.75 8.23
CA TYR A 55 0.06 7.12 9.63
C TYR A 55 -1.22 6.58 10.25
N GLU A 56 -2.35 6.72 9.57
CA GLU A 56 -3.63 6.26 10.08
C GLU A 56 -3.66 4.75 10.33
N GLU A 57 -3.00 3.97 9.47
CA GLU A 57 -3.04 2.51 9.56
C GLU A 57 -1.94 1.92 10.43
N THR A 58 -0.81 2.60 10.58
CA THR A 58 0.38 2.02 11.23
C THR A 58 1.02 2.90 12.28
N GLY A 59 0.62 4.15 12.41
CA GLY A 59 1.28 5.11 13.30
C GLY A 59 2.65 5.58 12.81
N ILE A 60 3.10 5.11 11.66
CA ILE A 60 4.43 5.46 11.14
C ILE A 60 4.42 6.87 10.54
N SER A 61 5.31 7.74 11.05
CA SER A 61 5.61 9.04 10.45
C SER A 61 7.11 9.21 10.23
N SER A 62 7.92 8.28 10.73
CA SER A 62 9.39 8.31 10.65
C SER A 62 9.83 7.76 9.30
N VAL A 63 9.60 8.51 8.25
CA VAL A 63 9.93 8.09 6.89
C VAL A 63 10.48 9.25 6.06
N GLU A 64 11.25 8.89 5.05
CA GLU A 64 11.78 9.81 4.06
C GLU A 64 11.23 9.42 2.69
N LEU A 65 10.63 10.39 1.98
CA LEU A 65 10.10 10.13 0.65
C LEU A 65 11.24 9.91 -0.35
N VAL A 66 11.14 8.82 -1.11
CA VAL A 66 12.12 8.48 -2.16
C VAL A 66 11.53 8.73 -3.55
N TYR A 67 10.28 8.35 -3.76
CA TYR A 67 9.65 8.45 -5.09
C TYR A 67 8.14 8.33 -4.97
N THR A 68 7.41 9.02 -5.83
CA THR A 68 5.96 8.83 -5.98
C THR A 68 5.64 8.59 -7.45
N ASP A 69 4.81 7.60 -7.73
CA ASP A 69 4.34 7.31 -9.08
C ASP A 69 3.73 8.54 -9.73
N ILE A 70 4.10 8.82 -10.98
CA ILE A 70 3.53 9.91 -11.76
C ILE A 70 2.17 9.51 -12.32
N GLU A 71 2.04 8.24 -12.70
CA GLU A 71 0.80 7.68 -13.23
C GLU A 71 0.33 6.51 -12.36
N PRO A 72 -1.00 6.31 -12.23
CA PRO A 72 -1.50 5.22 -11.41
C PRO A 72 -1.39 3.87 -12.11
N THR A 73 -1.40 2.83 -11.31
CA THR A 73 -1.60 1.46 -11.79
C THR A 73 -3.05 1.09 -11.50
N ARG A 74 -3.74 0.54 -12.47
CA ARG A 74 -5.15 0.17 -12.32
C ARG A 74 -5.30 -1.30 -12.02
N TYR A 75 -6.19 -1.62 -11.09
CA TYR A 75 -6.67 -2.99 -10.92
C TYR A 75 -8.17 -2.97 -10.73
N GLU A 76 -8.81 -4.07 -11.18
CA GLU A 76 -10.25 -4.23 -11.10
C GLU A 76 -10.58 -5.27 -10.04
N PHE A 77 -11.62 -5.00 -9.24
CA PHE A 77 -12.09 -5.94 -8.22
C PHE A 77 -12.67 -7.19 -8.87
N SER A 78 -12.59 -8.33 -8.16
CA SER A 78 -13.26 -9.55 -8.59
C SER A 78 -14.79 -9.33 -8.61
N ALA A 79 -15.50 -10.18 -9.36
CA ALA A 79 -16.96 -10.10 -9.46
C ALA A 79 -17.62 -10.20 -8.08
N GLU A 80 -17.10 -11.07 -7.22
CA GLU A 80 -17.60 -11.26 -5.86
C GLU A 80 -17.49 -9.98 -5.02
N ILE A 81 -16.33 -9.31 -5.07
CA ILE A 81 -16.10 -8.07 -4.31
C ILE A 81 -16.99 -6.96 -4.85
N LYS A 82 -17.13 -6.84 -6.18
CA LYS A 82 -18.04 -5.86 -6.79
C LYS A 82 -19.47 -6.06 -6.30
N GLU A 83 -19.94 -7.30 -6.26
CA GLU A 83 -21.28 -7.62 -5.79
C GLU A 83 -21.47 -7.20 -4.34
N ASN A 84 -20.50 -7.52 -3.47
CA ASN A 84 -20.56 -7.14 -2.07
C ASN A 84 -20.61 -5.62 -1.88
N PHE A 85 -19.82 -4.87 -2.66
CA PHE A 85 -19.84 -3.41 -2.60
C PHE A 85 -21.18 -2.85 -3.06
N ARG A 86 -21.77 -3.40 -4.13
CA ARG A 86 -23.04 -2.93 -4.65
C ARG A 86 -24.18 -3.15 -3.65
N LYS A 87 -24.14 -4.22 -2.89
CA LYS A 87 -25.10 -4.46 -1.79
C LYS A 87 -25.03 -3.38 -0.71
N ARG A 88 -23.88 -2.70 -0.60
CA ARG A 88 -23.64 -1.62 0.36
C ARG A 88 -23.75 -0.24 -0.29
N GLY A 89 -24.24 -0.17 -1.53
CA GLY A 89 -24.38 1.10 -2.25
C GLY A 89 -23.10 1.67 -2.81
N ILE A 90 -22.05 0.88 -2.90
CA ILE A 90 -20.75 1.30 -3.44
C ILE A 90 -20.60 0.76 -4.86
N PHE A 91 -20.33 1.66 -5.82
CA PHE A 91 -20.30 1.32 -7.24
C PHE A 91 -18.91 1.41 -7.87
N ASN A 92 -17.86 1.26 -7.09
CA ASN A 92 -16.49 1.20 -7.59
C ASN A 92 -16.23 -0.17 -8.21
N ASP A 93 -15.56 -0.18 -9.35
CA ASP A 93 -15.17 -1.41 -10.06
C ASP A 93 -13.73 -1.80 -9.74
N GLY A 94 -12.94 -0.86 -9.25
CA GLY A 94 -11.56 -1.08 -8.92
C GLY A 94 -10.91 0.20 -8.43
N GLN A 95 -9.59 0.24 -8.51
CA GLN A 95 -8.83 1.39 -8.03
C GLN A 95 -7.72 1.76 -9.01
N ASP A 96 -7.45 3.07 -9.08
CA ASP A 96 -6.26 3.61 -9.71
C ASP A 96 -5.30 3.98 -8.59
N ILE A 97 -4.26 3.18 -8.38
CA ILE A 97 -3.38 3.36 -7.25
C ILE A 97 -2.04 4.00 -7.63
N TYR A 98 -1.68 5.06 -6.89
CA TYR A 98 -0.37 5.71 -6.97
C TYR A 98 0.44 5.25 -5.79
N PHE A 99 1.57 4.59 -6.02
CA PHE A 99 2.45 4.18 -4.94
C PHE A 99 3.49 5.25 -4.65
N SER A 100 3.71 5.51 -3.36
CA SER A 100 4.84 6.32 -2.90
C SER A 100 5.82 5.41 -2.18
N LEU A 101 7.10 5.59 -2.47
CA LEU A 101 8.19 4.81 -1.88
C LEU A 101 8.83 5.62 -0.76
N PHE A 102 8.89 5.04 0.43
CA PHE A 102 9.44 5.69 1.62
C PHE A 102 10.54 4.83 2.25
N TYR A 103 11.58 5.50 2.74
CA TYR A 103 12.60 4.84 3.57
C TYR A 103 12.25 5.03 5.04
N PHE A 104 12.23 3.94 5.80
CA PHE A 104 11.91 3.95 7.23
C PHE A 104 13.12 4.46 8.03
N THR A 105 12.96 5.60 8.72
CA THR A 105 14.02 6.23 9.53
C THR A 105 13.84 6.00 11.02
N GLY A 106 12.77 5.33 11.42
CA GLY A 106 12.44 5.09 12.82
C GLY A 106 12.86 3.71 13.30
N ASN A 107 12.18 3.25 14.34
CA ASN A 107 12.38 1.90 14.87
C ASN A 107 11.04 1.25 15.17
N GLU A 108 11.05 -0.01 15.62
CA GLU A 108 9.83 -0.78 15.84
C GLU A 108 8.86 -0.13 16.83
N LYS A 109 9.34 0.70 17.73
CA LYS A 109 8.49 1.43 18.70
C LYS A 109 7.59 2.47 18.02
N ASP A 110 7.91 2.87 16.81
CA ASP A 110 7.13 3.86 16.06
C ASP A 110 5.92 3.24 15.37
N ILE A 111 5.84 1.90 15.36
CA ILE A 111 4.77 1.17 14.66
C ILE A 111 3.65 0.84 15.63
N HIS A 112 2.46 1.39 15.35
CA HIS A 112 1.28 1.23 16.20
C HIS A 112 0.07 0.84 15.36
N LEU A 113 -0.34 -0.43 15.43
CA LEU A 113 -1.50 -0.90 14.66
C LEU A 113 -2.83 -0.61 15.37
N ASP A 114 -2.76 -0.23 16.65
CA ASP A 114 -3.93 0.09 17.48
C ASP A 114 -4.36 1.55 17.33
N MET A 115 -4.37 2.04 16.10
CA MET A 115 -4.81 3.39 15.76
C MET A 115 -6.35 3.49 15.89
N PRO A 116 -6.93 4.71 15.94
CA PRO A 116 -8.39 4.89 16.15
C PRO A 116 -9.29 4.09 15.20
N HIS A 117 -8.84 3.85 13.97
CA HIS A 117 -9.60 3.04 13.02
C HIS A 117 -8.69 1.93 12.49
N PRO A 118 -8.46 0.87 13.30
CA PRO A 118 -7.46 -0.14 12.97
C PRO A 118 -7.83 -0.93 11.70
N GLU A 119 -6.85 -1.09 10.82
CA GLU A 119 -7.00 -1.83 9.57
C GLU A 119 -6.24 -3.17 9.61
N PHE A 120 -5.11 -3.20 10.31
CA PHE A 120 -4.24 -4.37 10.36
C PHE A 120 -4.24 -5.01 11.74
N LYS A 121 -4.25 -6.35 11.78
CA LYS A 121 -4.12 -7.11 13.02
C LYS A 121 -2.67 -7.41 13.36
N ARG A 122 -1.78 -7.40 12.36
CA ARG A 122 -0.34 -7.63 12.54
C ARG A 122 0.42 -7.12 11.34
N TYR A 123 1.74 -6.96 11.48
CA TYR A 123 2.61 -6.53 10.41
C TYR A 123 3.87 -7.37 10.36
N LYS A 124 4.61 -7.24 9.26
CA LYS A 124 5.95 -7.79 9.14
C LYS A 124 6.75 -7.03 8.09
N TRP A 125 8.04 -7.23 8.11
CA TRP A 125 8.95 -6.80 7.06
C TRP A 125 9.33 -8.02 6.24
N ASP A 126 9.16 -7.95 4.93
CA ASP A 126 9.49 -9.06 4.04
C ASP A 126 9.92 -8.55 2.67
N THR A 127 10.25 -9.45 1.76
CA THR A 127 10.73 -9.07 0.44
C THR A 127 9.61 -8.55 -0.45
N LEU A 128 9.98 -7.82 -1.51
CA LEU A 128 9.00 -7.41 -2.54
C LEU A 128 8.38 -8.64 -3.21
N GLU A 129 9.18 -9.70 -3.42
CA GLU A 129 8.67 -10.94 -4.01
C GLU A 129 7.60 -11.57 -3.13
N PHE A 130 7.81 -11.58 -1.82
CA PHE A 130 6.80 -12.06 -0.88
C PHE A 130 5.53 -11.22 -0.98
N ALA A 131 5.66 -9.89 -1.08
CA ALA A 131 4.51 -8.98 -1.19
C ALA A 131 3.67 -9.30 -2.43
N VAL A 132 4.32 -9.50 -3.57
CA VAL A 132 3.63 -9.82 -4.83
C VAL A 132 2.92 -11.18 -4.72
N PHE A 133 3.60 -12.17 -4.14
CA PHE A 133 3.09 -13.52 -4.06
C PHE A 133 1.92 -13.67 -3.10
N ASN A 134 1.89 -12.88 -2.03
CA ASN A 134 0.96 -13.05 -0.91
C ASN A 134 -0.15 -12.01 -0.84
N VAL A 135 -0.27 -11.12 -1.80
CA VAL A 135 -1.40 -10.21 -1.88
C VAL A 135 -2.59 -10.92 -2.53
N ILE A 136 -3.78 -10.41 -2.29
CA ILE A 136 -5.01 -10.94 -2.91
C ILE A 136 -4.89 -10.91 -4.45
N ASP A 137 -5.41 -11.93 -5.12
CA ASP A 137 -5.16 -12.22 -6.54
C ASP A 137 -5.36 -11.02 -7.48
N PHE A 138 -6.45 -10.27 -7.32
CA PHE A 138 -6.72 -9.17 -8.25
C PHE A 138 -5.73 -8.00 -8.13
N LYS A 139 -4.91 -7.96 -7.09
CA LYS A 139 -3.87 -6.93 -6.90
C LYS A 139 -2.48 -7.40 -7.37
N LYS A 140 -2.31 -8.66 -7.71
CA LYS A 140 -0.97 -9.21 -8.02
C LYS A 140 -0.26 -8.52 -9.17
N GLU A 141 -0.97 -8.22 -10.25
CA GLU A 141 -0.38 -7.53 -11.39
C GLU A 141 0.10 -6.13 -11.02
N ALA A 142 -0.72 -5.40 -10.25
CA ALA A 142 -0.37 -4.05 -9.81
C ALA A 142 0.84 -4.09 -8.87
N TYR A 143 0.87 -5.04 -7.95
CA TYR A 143 2.01 -5.21 -7.03
C TYR A 143 3.27 -5.63 -7.78
N SER A 144 3.16 -6.52 -8.76
CA SER A 144 4.29 -6.94 -9.58
C SER A 144 4.87 -5.75 -10.36
N ALA A 145 4.02 -4.94 -10.98
CA ALA A 145 4.46 -3.76 -11.71
C ALA A 145 5.15 -2.76 -10.77
N ALA A 146 4.56 -2.53 -9.58
CA ALA A 146 5.16 -1.65 -8.57
C ALA A 146 6.51 -2.18 -8.10
N ALA A 147 6.61 -3.47 -7.84
CA ALA A 147 7.87 -4.10 -7.42
C ALA A 147 8.97 -3.91 -8.45
N GLN A 148 8.64 -4.07 -9.73
CA GLN A 148 9.60 -3.87 -10.81
C GLN A 148 10.11 -2.44 -10.88
N ARG A 149 9.24 -1.45 -10.65
CA ARG A 149 9.62 -0.03 -10.64
C ARG A 149 10.45 0.32 -9.41
N MET A 150 10.06 -0.19 -8.25
CA MET A 150 10.61 0.23 -6.97
C MET A 150 11.89 -0.51 -6.56
N ALA A 151 12.06 -1.75 -6.99
CA ALA A 151 13.24 -2.54 -6.60
C ALA A 151 14.57 -1.85 -6.92
N PRO A 152 14.79 -1.29 -8.13
CA PRO A 152 16.03 -0.57 -8.41
C PRO A 152 16.21 0.67 -7.53
N LEU A 153 15.11 1.37 -7.23
CA LEU A 153 15.17 2.58 -6.40
C LEU A 153 15.55 2.24 -4.95
N ILE A 154 15.01 1.15 -4.43
CA ILE A 154 15.36 0.66 -3.09
C ILE A 154 16.84 0.28 -3.05
N LYS A 155 17.30 -0.47 -4.02
CA LYS A 155 18.70 -0.91 -4.11
C LYS A 155 19.65 0.29 -4.15
N ASP A 156 19.34 1.28 -5.00
CA ASP A 156 20.17 2.47 -5.14
C ASP A 156 20.20 3.30 -3.86
N TYR A 157 19.06 3.44 -3.20
CA TYR A 157 18.97 4.19 -1.95
C TYR A 157 19.83 3.54 -0.87
N ILE A 158 19.71 2.24 -0.70
CA ILE A 158 20.46 1.48 0.31
C ILE A 158 21.97 1.57 0.05
N ALA A 159 22.38 1.49 -1.21
CA ALA A 159 23.78 1.61 -1.59
C ALA A 159 24.38 2.95 -1.16
N LYS A 160 23.59 4.02 -1.13
CA LYS A 160 24.03 5.35 -0.70
C LYS A 160 24.10 5.53 0.81
N LEU A 161 23.56 4.60 1.57
CA LEU A 161 23.58 4.68 3.04
C LEU A 161 24.91 4.23 3.64
N SER A 162 25.72 3.52 2.90
CA SER A 162 27.01 3.02 3.37
C SER A 162 28.16 3.98 3.13
#